data_cb8081483feb850902b1de211355f06f
#
_entry.id   cb8081483feb850902b1de211355f06f
#
_cell.length_a   1.000
_cell.length_b   1.000
_cell.length_c   1.000
_cell.angle_alpha   90.00
_cell.angle_beta   90.00
_cell.angle_gamma   90.00
#
_symmetry.space_group_name_H-M   'P 1'
#
loop_
_entity.id
_entity.type
_entity.pdbx_description
1 polymer ?
#
loop_
_entity_poly.entity_id
_entity_poly.type
_entity_poly.pdbx_seq_one_letter_code
_entity_poly.pdbx_strand_id
1 'polypeptide(L)'
;NGEVESVEWMGCPYHSLSLNGRILNKSFTGTLRSDCAPLRMMLSGKADMNGAEPVCDVRLVVDRADLHAMNINRRDSISTLALGAELYAVGNWPDSMNGTLSLGGEYVYESDTLRSGDVKITARSSEGRRSVSLTSDFADATFTGPTSYGELAKYLESAMSKYLPSLYDSGVREYVGPDGSSGYSTLAVTVKELDPLLNAISEGLQLAPGSKFNFILNPSDNVISMRAESDYLERGRLLATRLKMNMVNQGDSLALYLTSEDLYAGSMHTPQLTVMGGAKNDRMHLSAGFDDPADSLSGMLSLWARVGRDSTGMRRVT
;
A
#
# COMPACT_ATOMS: atom_id res chain seq x y z
N ASN A 1 19.59 31.09 14.35
CA ASN A 1 20.60 30.14 13.88
C ASN A 1 21.00 29.26 15.07
N GLY A 2 20.99 27.97 14.88
CA GLY A 2 21.42 27.03 15.89
C GLY A 2 22.16 25.85 15.23
N GLU A 3 23.16 25.37 15.94
CA GLU A 3 23.85 24.12 15.60
C GLU A 3 23.63 23.15 16.73
N VAL A 4 23.36 21.91 16.37
CA VAL A 4 23.24 20.82 17.33
C VAL A 4 24.42 19.88 17.11
N GLU A 5 25.26 19.76 18.13
CA GLU A 5 26.48 18.97 18.03
C GLU A 5 26.17 17.48 17.81
N SER A 6 25.16 16.96 18.50
CA SER A 6 24.78 15.54 18.37
C SER A 6 23.33 15.33 18.79
N VAL A 7 22.60 14.51 18.02
CA VAL A 7 21.29 13.94 18.37
C VAL A 7 21.34 12.46 18.09
N GLU A 8 20.83 11.65 18.99
CA GLU A 8 20.67 10.21 18.78
C GLU A 8 19.22 9.92 18.41
N TRP A 9 19.03 9.19 17.29
CA TRP A 9 17.74 8.70 16.86
C TRP A 9 17.87 7.29 16.31
N MET A 10 16.99 6.38 16.75
CA MET A 10 17.01 4.95 16.41
C MET A 10 18.37 4.26 16.70
N GLY A 11 19.11 4.71 17.73
CA GLY A 11 20.43 4.20 18.08
C GLY A 11 21.54 4.65 17.12
N CYS A 12 21.26 5.61 16.24
CA CYS A 12 22.23 6.23 15.35
C CYS A 12 22.53 7.67 15.79
N PRO A 13 23.79 8.06 16.03
CA PRO A 13 24.16 9.42 16.35
C PRO A 13 24.24 10.27 15.07
N TYR A 14 23.58 11.41 15.07
CA TYR A 14 23.64 12.42 14.02
C TYR A 14 24.43 13.63 14.53
N HIS A 15 25.43 14.01 13.78
CA HIS A 15 26.28 15.15 14.08
C HIS A 15 26.10 16.23 13.02
N SER A 16 26.55 17.43 13.32
CA SER A 16 26.54 18.55 12.34
C SER A 16 25.16 18.88 11.79
N LEU A 17 24.18 18.93 12.68
CA LEU A 17 22.84 19.43 12.34
C LEU A 17 22.84 20.96 12.48
N SER A 18 22.46 21.64 11.42
CA SER A 18 22.32 23.10 11.42
C SER A 18 20.90 23.52 11.08
N LEU A 19 20.38 24.47 11.85
CA LEU A 19 19.10 25.10 11.62
C LEU A 19 19.31 26.60 11.36
N ASN A 20 18.95 27.04 10.19
CA ASN A 20 18.89 28.47 9.84
C ASN A 20 17.43 28.84 9.64
N GLY A 21 16.80 29.40 10.66
CA GLY A 21 15.37 29.68 10.63
C GLY A 21 14.76 29.75 12.02
N ARG A 22 13.47 29.47 12.07
CA ARG A 22 12.68 29.55 13.29
C ARG A 22 11.77 28.31 13.42
N ILE A 23 11.81 27.69 14.59
CA ILE A 23 10.81 26.71 15.03
C ILE A 23 10.11 27.31 16.25
N LEU A 24 8.81 27.49 16.18
CA LEU A 24 8.01 28.03 17.27
C LEU A 24 6.58 27.51 17.19
N ASN A 25 6.05 26.98 18.31
CA ASN A 25 4.63 26.63 18.45
C ASN A 25 4.06 25.88 17.22
N LYS A 26 4.62 24.75 16.82
CA LYS A 26 4.21 23.97 15.65
C LYS A 26 4.36 24.68 14.29
N SER A 27 5.12 25.76 14.24
CA SER A 27 5.51 26.43 13.00
C SER A 27 6.99 26.23 12.75
N PHE A 28 7.36 26.00 11.51
CA PHE A 28 8.72 25.94 11.00
C PHE A 28 8.87 26.93 9.83
N THR A 29 9.95 27.67 9.79
CA THR A 29 10.33 28.46 8.60
C THR A 29 11.84 28.52 8.56
N GLY A 30 12.45 28.05 7.46
CA GLY A 30 13.89 28.08 7.30
C GLY A 30 14.46 26.87 6.59
N THR A 31 15.70 26.55 6.93
CA THR A 31 16.45 25.42 6.39
C THR A 31 17.03 24.61 7.53
N LEU A 32 16.76 23.31 7.53
CA LEU A 32 17.42 22.31 8.35
C LEU A 32 18.37 21.53 7.46
N ARG A 33 19.62 21.41 7.85
CA ARG A 33 20.65 20.68 7.13
C ARG A 33 21.32 19.65 8.02
N SER A 34 21.59 18.48 7.46
CA SER A 34 22.45 17.45 8.02
C SER A 34 23.58 17.15 7.06
N ASP A 35 24.81 17.14 7.56
CA ASP A 35 26.03 16.79 6.82
C ASP A 35 26.77 15.58 7.46
N CYS A 36 26.07 14.75 8.24
CA CYS A 36 26.69 13.58 8.83
C CYS A 36 26.81 12.39 7.85
N ALA A 37 27.73 11.48 8.13
CA ALA A 37 28.01 10.34 7.25
C ALA A 37 26.77 9.47 6.93
N PRO A 38 25.86 9.14 7.91
CA PRO A 38 24.69 8.33 7.61
C PRO A 38 23.58 9.13 6.91
N LEU A 39 23.57 10.50 7.00
CA LEU A 39 22.50 11.31 6.45
C LEU A 39 23.00 12.66 5.98
N ARG A 40 23.01 12.89 4.68
CA ARG A 40 23.18 14.19 4.07
C ARG A 40 21.86 14.66 3.49
N MET A 41 21.30 15.71 4.08
CA MET A 41 20.01 16.22 3.63
C MET A 41 19.89 17.73 3.85
N MET A 42 18.99 18.34 3.10
CA MET A 42 18.52 19.70 3.29
C MET A 42 16.99 19.71 3.21
N LEU A 43 16.35 20.16 4.28
CA LEU A 43 14.92 20.47 4.33
C LEU A 43 14.77 21.99 4.40
N SER A 44 14.06 22.58 3.48
CA SER A 44 13.81 24.02 3.44
C SER A 44 12.34 24.32 3.19
N GLY A 45 11.87 25.47 3.68
CA GLY A 45 10.52 25.92 3.42
C GLY A 45 9.80 26.44 4.66
N LYS A 46 8.48 26.31 4.63
CA LYS A 46 7.56 26.78 5.67
C LYS A 46 6.51 25.73 5.97
N ALA A 47 6.29 25.46 7.25
CA ALA A 47 5.17 24.68 7.74
C ALA A 47 4.52 25.41 8.90
N ASP A 48 3.23 25.67 8.86
CA ASP A 48 2.46 26.31 9.92
C ASP A 48 1.22 25.49 10.24
N MET A 49 1.22 24.87 11.42
CA MET A 49 0.17 23.98 11.90
C MET A 49 -0.74 24.64 12.96
N ASN A 50 -0.65 25.98 13.12
CA ASN A 50 -1.40 26.70 14.17
C ASN A 50 -2.77 27.21 13.69
N GLY A 51 -2.96 27.38 12.39
CA GLY A 51 -4.20 27.94 11.83
C GLY A 51 -5.34 26.91 11.75
N ALA A 52 -6.53 27.40 11.44
CA ALA A 52 -7.68 26.57 11.07
C ALA A 52 -7.40 25.78 9.77
N GLU A 53 -6.56 26.33 8.92
CA GLU A 53 -6.06 25.71 7.70
C GLU A 53 -4.52 25.66 7.76
N PRO A 54 -3.94 24.58 8.30
CA PRO A 54 -2.50 24.35 8.28
C PRO A 54 -1.93 24.46 6.86
N VAL A 55 -0.74 25.04 6.75
CA VAL A 55 -0.05 25.20 5.47
C VAL A 55 1.33 24.55 5.57
N CYS A 56 1.68 23.75 4.60
CA CYS A 56 2.99 23.14 4.45
C CYS A 56 3.50 23.41 3.02
N ASP A 57 4.64 24.08 2.92
CA ASP A 57 5.36 24.37 1.66
C ASP A 57 6.84 24.10 1.92
N VAL A 58 7.25 22.87 1.64
CA VAL A 58 8.59 22.40 1.99
C VAL A 58 9.23 21.63 0.84
N ARG A 59 10.55 21.78 0.75
CA ARG A 59 11.41 21.03 -0.16
C ARG A 59 12.43 20.25 0.65
N LEU A 60 12.53 18.96 0.37
CA LEU A 60 13.51 18.03 0.92
C LEU A 60 14.45 17.60 -0.20
N VAL A 61 15.74 17.68 0.05
CA VAL A 61 16.78 17.06 -0.78
C VAL A 61 17.59 16.15 0.13
N VAL A 62 17.63 14.88 -0.17
CA VAL A 62 18.48 13.88 0.47
C VAL A 62 19.54 13.50 -0.55
N ASP A 63 20.77 14.01 -0.36
CA ASP A 63 21.88 13.65 -1.24
C ASP A 63 22.33 12.21 -0.98
N ARG A 64 22.23 11.76 0.27
CA ARG A 64 22.51 10.39 0.69
C ARG A 64 21.91 10.12 2.07
N ALA A 65 21.17 9.03 2.18
CA ALA A 65 20.80 8.42 3.45
C ALA A 65 21.25 6.94 3.42
N ASP A 66 22.11 6.55 4.35
CA ASP A 66 22.52 5.16 4.55
C ASP A 66 21.53 4.49 5.50
N LEU A 67 20.51 3.81 4.91
CA LEU A 67 19.41 3.26 5.68
C LEU A 67 19.84 2.10 6.59
N HIS A 68 20.93 1.40 6.24
CA HIS A 68 21.50 0.36 7.09
C HIS A 68 22.19 0.98 8.31
N ALA A 69 23.08 1.96 8.11
CA ALA A 69 23.76 2.66 9.19
C ALA A 69 22.76 3.42 10.09
N MET A 70 21.63 3.88 9.55
CA MET A 70 20.53 4.53 10.29
C MET A 70 19.63 3.54 11.05
N ASN A 71 19.89 2.22 10.98
CA ASN A 71 19.04 1.16 11.54
C ASN A 71 17.61 1.10 11.00
N ILE A 72 17.34 1.72 9.84
CA ILE A 72 16.03 1.71 9.17
C ILE A 72 15.85 0.42 8.37
N ASN A 73 16.83 0.07 7.54
CA ASN A 73 16.86 -1.21 6.82
C ASN A 73 17.98 -2.09 7.37
N ARG A 74 17.60 -3.17 8.05
CA ARG A 74 18.55 -4.14 8.62
C ARG A 74 18.73 -5.40 7.77
N ARG A 75 17.91 -5.56 6.73
CA ARG A 75 17.95 -6.71 5.83
C ARG A 75 19.15 -6.63 4.90
N ASP A 76 19.34 -5.49 4.28
CA ASP A 76 20.33 -5.26 3.25
C ASP A 76 21.56 -4.57 3.85
N SER A 77 22.75 -5.09 3.61
CA SER A 77 24.01 -4.52 4.13
C SER A 77 24.39 -3.23 3.37
N ILE A 78 24.03 -3.14 2.11
CA ILE A 78 24.10 -1.92 1.30
C ILE A 78 22.66 -1.44 1.10
N SER A 79 22.35 -0.26 1.62
CA SER A 79 21.00 0.32 1.55
C SER A 79 21.09 1.83 1.60
N THR A 80 21.21 2.49 0.44
CA THR A 80 21.36 3.94 0.35
C THR A 80 20.25 4.57 -0.48
N LEU A 81 19.73 5.71 0.00
CA LEU A 81 18.68 6.48 -0.64
C LEU A 81 19.17 7.88 -0.97
N ALA A 82 18.95 8.32 -2.21
CA ALA A 82 19.00 9.70 -2.63
C ALA A 82 17.60 10.13 -3.11
N LEU A 83 17.08 11.26 -2.64
CA LEU A 83 15.68 11.65 -2.86
C LEU A 83 15.53 13.17 -2.95
N GLY A 84 14.81 13.65 -3.95
CA GLY A 84 14.23 14.98 -3.99
C GLY A 84 12.73 14.92 -3.75
N ALA A 85 12.19 15.79 -2.88
CA ALA A 85 10.75 15.87 -2.66
C ALA A 85 10.30 17.32 -2.47
N GLU A 86 9.15 17.67 -3.02
CA GLU A 86 8.48 18.95 -2.86
C GLU A 86 7.04 18.71 -2.42
N LEU A 87 6.65 19.28 -1.29
CA LEU A 87 5.31 19.19 -0.72
C LEU A 87 4.71 20.58 -0.59
N TYR A 88 3.60 20.81 -1.26
CA TYR A 88 2.70 21.91 -0.99
C TYR A 88 1.35 21.38 -0.54
N ALA A 89 0.88 21.76 0.64
CA ALA A 89 -0.38 21.32 1.17
C ALA A 89 -1.05 22.38 2.05
N VAL A 90 -2.37 22.45 1.97
CA VAL A 90 -3.23 23.30 2.80
C VAL A 90 -4.38 22.46 3.34
N GLY A 91 -4.73 22.64 4.61
CA GLY A 91 -5.82 21.93 5.27
C GLY A 91 -5.36 20.91 6.29
N ASN A 92 -6.30 20.29 6.99
CA ASN A 92 -6.02 19.34 8.05
C ASN A 92 -5.64 17.98 7.50
N TRP A 93 -4.47 17.50 7.92
CA TRP A 93 -3.92 16.20 7.57
C TRP A 93 -4.64 15.04 8.28
N PRO A 94 -4.92 13.91 7.59
CA PRO A 94 -4.81 13.68 6.14
C PRO A 94 -6.11 13.96 5.37
N ASP A 95 -7.24 14.09 6.03
CA ASP A 95 -8.58 13.93 5.45
C ASP A 95 -9.14 15.15 4.72
N SER A 96 -8.71 16.36 5.08
CA SER A 96 -9.17 17.61 4.44
C SER A 96 -8.04 18.41 3.79
N MET A 97 -6.95 17.73 3.44
CA MET A 97 -5.80 18.33 2.80
C MET A 97 -6.03 18.53 1.30
N ASN A 98 -5.63 19.70 0.82
CA ASN A 98 -5.49 20.02 -0.60
C ASN A 98 -4.01 20.26 -0.88
N GLY A 99 -3.41 19.53 -1.80
CA GLY A 99 -2.00 19.69 -2.05
C GLY A 99 -1.41 18.76 -3.07
N THR A 100 -0.11 18.93 -3.27
CA THR A 100 0.69 18.11 -4.18
C THR A 100 2.00 17.74 -3.50
N LEU A 101 2.34 16.48 -3.57
CA LEU A 101 3.67 15.95 -3.28
C LEU A 101 4.28 15.47 -4.58
N SER A 102 5.44 16.00 -4.94
CA SER A 102 6.27 15.49 -6.03
C SER A 102 7.56 14.94 -5.44
N LEU A 103 7.95 13.77 -5.84
CA LEU A 103 9.20 13.16 -5.39
C LEU A 103 9.83 12.32 -6.50
N GLY A 104 11.16 12.19 -6.44
CA GLY A 104 11.92 11.32 -7.33
C GLY A 104 13.29 11.04 -6.72
N GLY A 105 13.87 9.90 -7.06
CA GLY A 105 15.15 9.53 -6.47
C GLY A 105 15.66 8.17 -6.89
N GLU A 106 16.68 7.75 -6.16
CA GLU A 106 17.38 6.50 -6.38
C GLU A 106 17.57 5.76 -5.05
N TYR A 107 17.25 4.48 -5.04
CA TYR A 107 17.49 3.58 -3.93
C TYR A 107 18.43 2.46 -4.39
N VAL A 108 19.62 2.41 -3.79
CA VAL A 108 20.60 1.37 -4.04
C VAL A 108 20.53 0.36 -2.91
N TYR A 109 20.35 -0.91 -3.24
CA TYR A 109 20.31 -2.01 -2.27
C TYR A 109 21.10 -3.20 -2.82
N GLU A 110 22.04 -3.72 -2.01
CA GLU A 110 23.00 -4.74 -2.39
C GLU A 110 23.66 -4.42 -3.76
N SER A 111 23.40 -5.22 -4.80
CA SER A 111 23.91 -5.00 -6.16
C SER A 111 22.94 -4.29 -7.11
N ASP A 112 21.74 -3.96 -6.63
CA ASP A 112 20.65 -3.43 -7.45
C ASP A 112 20.36 -1.96 -7.18
N THR A 113 19.69 -1.33 -8.12
CA THR A 113 19.31 0.07 -8.04
C THR A 113 17.88 0.26 -8.54
N LEU A 114 17.01 0.74 -7.65
CA LEU A 114 15.68 1.19 -7.99
C LEU A 114 15.73 2.70 -8.27
N ARG A 115 15.36 3.10 -9.47
CA ARG A 115 15.18 4.51 -9.83
C ARG A 115 13.72 4.82 -9.97
N SER A 116 13.31 5.89 -9.33
CA SER A 116 11.99 6.46 -9.50
C SER A 116 12.17 7.78 -10.25
N GLY A 117 11.50 7.91 -11.38
CA GLY A 117 11.30 9.20 -12.00
C GLY A 117 10.37 10.09 -11.17
N ASP A 118 9.58 10.91 -11.83
CA ASP A 118 8.64 11.79 -11.14
C ASP A 118 7.45 11.01 -10.57
N VAL A 119 7.39 10.87 -9.25
CA VAL A 119 6.20 10.41 -8.54
C VAL A 119 5.42 11.63 -8.08
N LYS A 120 4.21 11.78 -8.54
CA LYS A 120 3.32 12.89 -8.19
C LYS A 120 2.07 12.38 -7.49
N ILE A 121 1.82 12.90 -6.30
CA ILE A 121 0.59 12.65 -5.53
C ILE A 121 -0.16 13.98 -5.41
N THR A 122 -1.42 14.00 -5.81
CA THR A 122 -2.29 15.17 -5.66
C THR A 122 -3.49 14.79 -4.81
N ALA A 123 -3.71 15.53 -3.73
CA ALA A 123 -4.86 15.37 -2.85
C ALA A 123 -5.80 16.58 -2.99
N ARG A 124 -7.09 16.32 -3.03
CA ARG A 124 -8.16 17.33 -3.02
C ARG A 124 -9.28 16.89 -2.10
N SER A 125 -9.77 17.82 -1.33
CA SER A 125 -10.96 17.64 -0.48
C SER A 125 -11.93 18.78 -0.72
N SER A 126 -13.17 18.46 -1.06
CA SER A 126 -14.24 19.44 -1.29
C SER A 126 -15.58 18.81 -0.96
N GLU A 127 -16.45 19.53 -0.26
CA GLU A 127 -17.83 19.11 0.04
C GLU A 127 -17.92 17.72 0.68
N GLY A 128 -17.00 17.40 1.58
CA GLY A 128 -16.96 16.08 2.25
C GLY A 128 -16.47 14.92 1.38
N ARG A 129 -16.09 15.17 0.14
CA ARG A 129 -15.49 14.17 -0.76
C ARG A 129 -13.98 14.37 -0.86
N ARG A 130 -13.26 13.27 -0.95
CA ARG A 130 -11.81 13.23 -1.07
C ARG A 130 -11.42 12.63 -2.40
N SER A 131 -10.37 13.16 -3.01
CA SER A 131 -9.75 12.60 -4.19
C SER A 131 -8.24 12.61 -4.00
N VAL A 132 -7.59 11.48 -4.22
CA VAL A 132 -6.13 11.37 -4.28
C VAL A 132 -5.76 10.70 -5.58
N SER A 133 -4.87 11.33 -6.33
CA SER A 133 -4.27 10.73 -7.52
C SER A 133 -2.77 10.54 -7.30
N LEU A 134 -2.28 9.38 -7.67
CA LEU A 134 -0.87 9.05 -7.81
C LEU A 134 -0.56 8.86 -9.29
N THR A 135 0.50 9.49 -9.76
CA THR A 135 1.08 9.25 -11.08
C THR A 135 2.56 8.95 -10.89
N SER A 136 3.04 7.85 -11.45
CA SER A 136 4.44 7.45 -11.38
C SER A 136 4.83 6.57 -12.57
N ASP A 137 6.11 6.23 -12.67
CA ASP A 137 6.59 5.26 -13.64
C ASP A 137 6.10 3.84 -13.33
N PHE A 138 5.81 3.55 -12.05
CA PHE A 138 5.42 2.22 -11.58
C PHE A 138 3.93 1.95 -11.71
N ALA A 139 3.09 2.94 -11.38
CA ALA A 139 1.64 2.82 -11.41
C ALA A 139 0.96 4.19 -11.40
N ASP A 140 -0.26 4.22 -11.93
CA ASP A 140 -1.21 5.28 -11.68
C ASP A 140 -2.28 4.77 -10.72
N ALA A 141 -2.68 5.60 -9.76
CA ALA A 141 -3.79 5.28 -8.86
C ALA A 141 -4.68 6.48 -8.62
N THR A 142 -5.97 6.24 -8.47
CA THR A 142 -6.94 7.28 -8.13
C THR A 142 -7.90 6.74 -7.08
N PHE A 143 -7.94 7.42 -5.95
CA PHE A 143 -8.96 7.23 -4.92
C PHE A 143 -9.96 8.38 -4.96
N THR A 144 -11.26 8.07 -4.84
CA THR A 144 -12.32 9.08 -4.67
C THR A 144 -13.39 8.54 -3.74
N GLY A 145 -13.87 9.37 -2.81
CA GLY A 145 -14.97 8.96 -1.94
C GLY A 145 -15.24 9.90 -0.78
N PRO A 146 -16.35 9.71 -0.07
CA PRO A 146 -16.69 10.47 1.13
C PRO A 146 -15.97 9.95 2.39
N THR A 147 -15.57 8.68 2.41
CA THR A 147 -15.00 8.02 3.60
C THR A 147 -13.60 8.54 3.90
N SER A 148 -13.31 8.83 5.15
CA SER A 148 -11.96 9.23 5.59
C SER A 148 -10.97 8.06 5.47
N TYR A 149 -9.67 8.35 5.32
CA TYR A 149 -8.65 7.30 5.17
C TYR A 149 -8.54 6.44 6.43
N GLY A 150 -8.63 7.07 7.61
CA GLY A 150 -8.62 6.35 8.89
C GLY A 150 -9.86 5.46 9.08
N GLU A 151 -11.00 5.87 8.55
CA GLU A 151 -12.23 5.10 8.61
C GLU A 151 -12.25 3.96 7.60
N LEU A 152 -11.65 4.13 6.43
CA LEU A 152 -11.47 3.03 5.48
C LEU A 152 -10.68 1.87 6.11
N ALA A 153 -9.58 2.17 6.81
CA ALA A 153 -8.80 1.15 7.48
C ALA A 153 -9.61 0.42 8.55
N LYS A 154 -10.32 1.14 9.41
CA LYS A 154 -11.20 0.57 10.45
C LYS A 154 -12.33 -0.26 9.85
N TYR A 155 -12.92 0.21 8.76
CA TYR A 155 -13.98 -0.52 8.06
C TYR A 155 -13.47 -1.83 7.47
N LEU A 156 -12.33 -1.81 6.77
CA LEU A 156 -11.74 -3.02 6.21
C LEU A 156 -11.40 -4.03 7.31
N GLU A 157 -10.82 -3.59 8.42
CA GLU A 157 -10.53 -4.46 9.56
C GLU A 157 -11.82 -5.05 10.16
N SER A 158 -12.83 -4.23 10.40
CA SER A 158 -14.14 -4.66 10.89
C SER A 158 -14.82 -5.64 9.94
N ALA A 159 -14.82 -5.35 8.65
CA ALA A 159 -15.43 -6.19 7.65
C ALA A 159 -14.73 -7.54 7.53
N MET A 160 -13.39 -7.56 7.51
CA MET A 160 -12.63 -8.81 7.46
C MET A 160 -12.83 -9.65 8.74
N SER A 161 -12.98 -9.00 9.89
CA SER A 161 -13.27 -9.70 11.16
C SER A 161 -14.63 -10.39 11.18
N LYS A 162 -15.60 -9.98 10.36
CA LYS A 162 -16.88 -10.69 10.19
C LYS A 162 -16.70 -12.06 9.49
N TYR A 163 -15.78 -12.12 8.54
CA TYR A 163 -15.57 -13.35 7.75
C TYR A 163 -14.58 -14.31 8.41
N LEU A 164 -13.55 -13.76 9.05
CA LEU A 164 -12.45 -14.50 9.66
C LEU A 164 -12.13 -13.95 11.07
N PRO A 165 -13.10 -14.03 12.01
CA PRO A 165 -12.94 -13.41 13.34
C PRO A 165 -11.70 -13.90 14.11
N SER A 166 -11.28 -15.14 13.94
CA SER A 166 -10.08 -15.67 14.60
C SER A 166 -8.76 -15.07 14.11
N LEU A 167 -8.73 -14.40 12.97
CA LEU A 167 -7.55 -13.67 12.48
C LEU A 167 -7.36 -12.33 13.16
N TYR A 168 -8.41 -11.79 13.77
CA TYR A 168 -8.40 -10.49 14.43
C TYR A 168 -8.46 -10.64 15.94
N ASP A 169 -7.92 -9.70 16.67
CA ASP A 169 -8.00 -9.72 18.12
C ASP A 169 -9.44 -9.39 18.57
N SER A 170 -9.85 -9.96 19.69
CA SER A 170 -11.22 -9.89 20.23
C SER A 170 -11.72 -8.47 20.58
N GLY A 171 -11.01 -7.44 20.15
CA GLY A 171 -11.34 -6.02 20.35
C GLY A 171 -11.80 -5.27 19.11
N VAL A 172 -11.83 -5.92 17.94
CA VAL A 172 -12.35 -5.26 16.72
C VAL A 172 -13.84 -5.04 16.89
N ARG A 173 -14.23 -3.78 17.07
CA ARG A 173 -15.64 -3.39 17.16
C ARG A 173 -16.25 -3.33 15.77
N GLU A 174 -17.54 -3.68 15.69
CA GLU A 174 -18.29 -3.42 14.48
C GLU A 174 -18.14 -1.95 14.07
N TYR A 175 -17.77 -1.71 12.84
CA TYR A 175 -17.64 -0.36 12.33
C TYR A 175 -19.05 0.22 12.19
N VAL A 176 -19.29 1.27 12.92
CA VAL A 176 -20.46 2.13 12.76
C VAL A 176 -19.94 3.42 12.14
N GLY A 177 -20.23 3.62 10.87
CA GLY A 177 -19.80 4.82 10.14
C GLY A 177 -20.34 6.10 10.81
N PRO A 178 -19.66 7.23 10.66
CA PRO A 178 -20.19 8.49 11.14
C PRO A 178 -21.49 8.83 10.42
N ASP A 179 -22.43 9.39 11.16
CA ASP A 179 -23.70 9.86 10.62
C ASP A 179 -23.46 10.81 9.43
N GLY A 180 -23.98 10.45 8.24
CA GLY A 180 -23.90 11.28 7.04
C GLY A 180 -22.81 10.92 6.02
N SER A 181 -21.90 9.98 6.31
CA SER A 181 -20.93 9.49 5.31
C SER A 181 -21.51 8.40 4.39
N SER A 182 -22.68 8.66 3.81
CA SER A 182 -23.23 7.73 2.84
C SER A 182 -22.55 7.90 1.47
N GLY A 183 -22.18 6.79 0.85
CA GLY A 183 -21.69 6.78 -0.53
C GLY A 183 -20.49 5.86 -0.75
N TYR A 184 -20.20 5.69 -2.02
CA TYR A 184 -19.14 4.81 -2.48
C TYR A 184 -17.79 5.51 -2.50
N SER A 185 -16.79 4.84 -1.93
CA SER A 185 -15.38 5.14 -2.13
C SER A 185 -14.80 4.15 -3.13
N THR A 186 -14.03 4.65 -4.08
CA THR A 186 -13.43 3.86 -5.15
C THR A 186 -11.92 4.06 -5.17
N LEU A 187 -11.18 2.98 -5.39
CA LEU A 187 -9.74 3.03 -5.67
C LEU A 187 -9.49 2.27 -6.98
N ALA A 188 -8.98 2.99 -7.97
CA ALA A 188 -8.54 2.41 -9.23
C ALA A 188 -7.02 2.48 -9.31
N VAL A 189 -6.37 1.37 -9.67
CA VAL A 189 -4.92 1.28 -9.86
C VAL A 189 -4.66 0.68 -11.23
N THR A 190 -3.74 1.30 -11.99
CA THR A 190 -3.20 0.75 -13.24
C THR A 190 -1.70 0.61 -13.08
N VAL A 191 -1.23 -0.61 -13.22
CA VAL A 191 0.20 -0.95 -13.15
C VAL A 191 0.90 -0.53 -14.45
N LYS A 192 2.10 0.00 -14.32
CA LYS A 192 3.03 0.28 -15.43
C LYS A 192 4.26 -0.62 -15.29
N GLU A 193 5.41 -0.07 -14.95
CA GLU A 193 6.66 -0.84 -14.76
C GLU A 193 6.89 -1.11 -13.26
N LEU A 194 6.12 -2.04 -12.70
CA LEU A 194 6.15 -2.32 -11.26
C LEU A 194 7.26 -3.29 -10.84
N ASP A 195 7.82 -4.06 -11.78
CA ASP A 195 8.79 -5.12 -11.49
C ASP A 195 10.00 -4.65 -10.68
N PRO A 196 10.62 -3.46 -10.96
CA PRO A 196 11.75 -2.99 -10.16
C PRO A 196 11.37 -2.76 -8.68
N LEU A 197 10.16 -2.29 -8.43
CA LEU A 197 9.64 -2.09 -7.08
C LEU A 197 9.28 -3.43 -6.41
N LEU A 198 8.66 -4.34 -7.15
CA LEU A 198 8.31 -5.66 -6.65
C LEU A 198 9.56 -6.48 -6.29
N ASN A 199 10.60 -6.43 -7.10
CA ASN A 199 11.86 -7.11 -6.83
C ASN A 199 12.56 -6.58 -5.58
N ALA A 200 12.46 -5.27 -5.31
CA ALA A 200 12.98 -4.69 -4.07
C ALA A 200 12.25 -5.18 -2.81
N ILE A 201 10.96 -5.55 -2.93
CA ILE A 201 10.11 -5.99 -1.82
C ILE A 201 10.04 -7.52 -1.73
N SER A 202 9.87 -8.20 -2.85
CA SER A 202 9.67 -9.65 -2.95
C SER A 202 10.32 -10.19 -4.21
N GLU A 203 11.45 -10.83 -4.06
CA GLU A 203 12.24 -11.38 -5.16
C GLU A 203 11.41 -12.31 -6.05
N GLY A 204 11.54 -12.09 -7.36
CA GLY A 204 10.93 -12.92 -8.40
C GLY A 204 9.41 -12.77 -8.56
N LEU A 205 8.78 -11.76 -7.97
CA LEU A 205 7.38 -11.43 -8.24
C LEU A 205 7.32 -10.43 -9.40
N GLN A 206 6.55 -10.75 -10.43
CA GLN A 206 6.32 -9.90 -11.60
C GLN A 206 4.83 -9.81 -11.90
N LEU A 207 4.40 -8.65 -12.37
CA LEU A 207 3.02 -8.37 -12.74
C LEU A 207 2.98 -7.62 -14.08
N ALA A 208 2.11 -8.06 -14.98
CA ALA A 208 2.03 -7.46 -16.32
C ALA A 208 1.79 -5.94 -16.27
N PRO A 209 2.53 -5.14 -17.03
CA PRO A 209 2.15 -3.77 -17.29
C PRO A 209 0.74 -3.69 -17.88
N GLY A 210 -0.03 -2.68 -17.47
CA GLY A 210 -1.43 -2.55 -17.84
C GLY A 210 -2.41 -3.31 -16.92
N SER A 211 -1.91 -4.08 -15.92
CA SER A 211 -2.77 -4.71 -14.91
C SER A 211 -3.60 -3.68 -14.16
N LYS A 212 -4.87 -4.01 -13.94
CA LYS A 212 -5.85 -3.09 -13.34
C LYS A 212 -6.44 -3.69 -12.07
N PHE A 213 -6.57 -2.84 -11.05
CA PHE A 213 -7.24 -3.17 -9.79
C PHE A 213 -8.27 -2.10 -9.50
N ASN A 214 -9.51 -2.51 -9.27
CA ASN A 214 -10.60 -1.61 -8.93
C ASN A 214 -11.24 -2.09 -7.63
N PHE A 215 -11.27 -1.22 -6.63
CA PHE A 215 -11.90 -1.45 -5.35
C PHE A 215 -13.09 -0.51 -5.20
N ILE A 216 -14.18 -1.02 -4.67
CA ILE A 216 -15.38 -0.27 -4.32
C ILE A 216 -15.72 -0.60 -2.88
N LEU A 217 -15.86 0.43 -2.07
CA LEU A 217 -16.14 0.33 -0.65
C LEU A 217 -17.30 1.25 -0.29
N ASN A 218 -18.28 0.72 0.43
CA ASN A 218 -19.34 1.53 1.05
C ASN A 218 -19.59 1.00 2.47
N PRO A 219 -19.01 1.65 3.49
CA PRO A 219 -19.18 1.21 4.87
C PRO A 219 -20.64 1.20 5.34
N SER A 220 -21.45 2.18 4.89
CA SER A 220 -22.86 2.31 5.31
C SER A 220 -23.73 1.15 4.83
N ASP A 221 -23.46 0.66 3.62
CA ASP A 221 -24.20 -0.45 3.02
C ASP A 221 -23.44 -1.79 3.15
N ASN A 222 -22.33 -1.79 3.90
CA ASN A 222 -21.45 -2.94 4.05
C ASN A 222 -21.03 -3.55 2.70
N VAL A 223 -20.60 -2.71 1.74
CA VAL A 223 -20.17 -3.16 0.42
C VAL A 223 -18.64 -3.20 0.36
N ILE A 224 -18.10 -4.35 -0.03
CA ILE A 224 -16.71 -4.54 -0.42
C ILE A 224 -16.71 -5.26 -1.76
N SER A 225 -16.11 -4.66 -2.75
CA SER A 225 -15.90 -5.27 -4.06
C SER A 225 -14.51 -4.97 -4.57
N MET A 226 -13.87 -5.98 -5.14
CA MET A 226 -12.59 -5.85 -5.81
C MET A 226 -12.65 -6.57 -7.15
N ARG A 227 -12.20 -5.91 -8.20
CA ARG A 227 -11.97 -6.52 -9.52
C ARG A 227 -10.52 -6.30 -9.90
N ALA A 228 -9.86 -7.36 -10.36
CA ALA A 228 -8.51 -7.28 -10.88
C ALA A 228 -8.40 -8.02 -12.22
N GLU A 229 -7.59 -7.46 -13.10
CA GLU A 229 -7.27 -8.03 -14.41
C GLU A 229 -5.77 -7.86 -14.66
N SER A 230 -5.12 -8.93 -15.15
CA SER A 230 -3.70 -8.94 -15.49
C SER A 230 -3.43 -9.90 -16.63
N ASP A 231 -2.58 -9.50 -17.58
CA ASP A 231 -2.17 -10.40 -18.67
C ASP A 231 -1.31 -11.54 -18.15
N TYR A 232 -0.47 -11.28 -17.13
CA TYR A 232 0.24 -12.33 -16.41
C TYR A 232 0.57 -11.91 -14.97
N LEU A 233 0.76 -12.93 -14.13
CA LEU A 233 1.43 -12.86 -12.84
C LEU A 233 2.44 -13.99 -12.77
N GLU A 234 3.69 -13.65 -12.47
CA GLU A 234 4.77 -14.62 -12.35
C GLU A 234 5.41 -14.54 -10.97
N ARG A 235 5.73 -15.69 -10.39
CA ARG A 235 6.54 -15.82 -9.18
C ARG A 235 7.37 -17.09 -9.22
N GLY A 236 8.66 -16.96 -9.48
CA GLY A 236 9.56 -18.11 -9.55
C GLY A 236 9.19 -19.07 -10.68
N ARG A 237 8.62 -20.25 -10.35
CA ARG A 237 8.17 -21.24 -11.32
C ARG A 237 6.65 -21.23 -11.57
N LEU A 238 5.96 -20.30 -10.98
CA LEU A 238 4.52 -20.13 -11.16
C LEU A 238 4.29 -18.97 -12.12
N LEU A 239 3.58 -19.25 -13.21
CA LEU A 239 3.13 -18.25 -14.18
C LEU A 239 1.64 -18.49 -14.44
N ALA A 240 0.83 -17.48 -14.19
CA ALA A 240 -0.58 -17.45 -14.53
C ALA A 240 -0.84 -16.39 -15.59
N THR A 241 -1.61 -16.71 -16.63
CA THR A 241 -1.88 -15.81 -17.75
C THR A 241 -3.35 -15.43 -17.82
N ARG A 242 -3.62 -14.22 -18.35
CA ARG A 242 -4.97 -13.65 -18.53
C ARG A 242 -5.84 -13.77 -17.29
N LEU A 243 -5.27 -13.36 -16.17
CA LEU A 243 -5.92 -13.40 -14.88
C LEU A 243 -7.09 -12.42 -14.83
N LYS A 244 -8.23 -12.91 -14.33
CA LYS A 244 -9.36 -12.07 -13.93
C LYS A 244 -9.81 -12.50 -12.56
N MET A 245 -9.96 -11.54 -11.66
CA MET A 245 -10.42 -11.78 -10.30
C MET A 245 -11.59 -10.86 -9.97
N ASN A 246 -12.57 -11.41 -9.31
CA ASN A 246 -13.68 -10.68 -8.74
C ASN A 246 -13.90 -11.18 -7.30
N MET A 247 -13.88 -10.24 -6.37
CA MET A 247 -14.17 -10.48 -4.95
C MET A 247 -15.30 -9.56 -4.54
N VAL A 248 -16.28 -10.10 -3.86
CA VAL A 248 -17.45 -9.34 -3.39
C VAL A 248 -17.98 -9.92 -2.10
N ASN A 249 -18.45 -9.08 -1.21
CA ASN A 249 -19.20 -9.56 -0.07
C ASN A 249 -20.68 -9.78 -0.46
N GLN A 250 -21.21 -10.90 -0.01
CA GLN A 250 -22.60 -11.30 -0.20
C GLN A 250 -23.22 -11.60 1.17
N GLY A 251 -23.92 -10.63 1.74
CA GLY A 251 -24.47 -10.74 3.10
C GLY A 251 -23.36 -11.00 4.13
N ASP A 252 -23.39 -12.20 4.74
CA ASP A 252 -22.45 -12.61 5.79
C ASP A 252 -21.20 -13.33 5.25
N SER A 253 -21.01 -13.42 3.95
CA SER A 253 -19.90 -14.13 3.35
C SER A 253 -19.10 -13.25 2.38
N LEU A 254 -17.81 -13.55 2.28
CA LEU A 254 -16.94 -13.02 1.24
C LEU A 254 -16.82 -14.07 0.15
N ALA A 255 -17.07 -13.71 -1.10
CA ALA A 255 -16.94 -14.57 -2.26
C ALA A 255 -15.78 -14.11 -3.16
N LEU A 256 -15.01 -15.06 -3.66
CA LEU A 256 -13.91 -14.87 -4.60
C LEU A 256 -14.16 -15.72 -5.83
N TYR A 257 -13.98 -15.12 -6.99
CA TYR A 257 -13.94 -15.80 -8.28
C TYR A 257 -12.69 -15.37 -9.05
N LEU A 258 -11.87 -16.32 -9.47
CA LEU A 258 -10.66 -16.07 -10.23
C LEU A 258 -10.61 -17.03 -11.42
N THR A 259 -10.21 -16.50 -12.57
CA THR A 259 -9.92 -17.31 -13.77
C THR A 259 -8.52 -17.00 -14.28
N SER A 260 -7.87 -18.02 -14.85
CA SER A 260 -6.63 -17.90 -15.60
C SER A 260 -6.79 -18.71 -16.89
N GLU A 261 -6.27 -18.20 -18.00
CA GLU A 261 -6.27 -18.99 -19.24
C GLU A 261 -5.30 -20.15 -19.12
N ASP A 262 -4.10 -19.89 -18.62
CA ASP A 262 -3.09 -20.90 -18.35
C ASP A 262 -2.46 -20.69 -16.98
N LEU A 263 -2.21 -21.77 -16.28
CA LEU A 263 -1.37 -21.80 -15.09
C LEU A 263 -0.23 -22.79 -15.30
N TYR A 264 0.98 -22.30 -15.23
CA TYR A 264 2.21 -23.10 -15.23
C TYR A 264 2.77 -23.12 -13.80
N ALA A 265 3.06 -24.31 -13.31
CA ALA A 265 3.70 -24.54 -12.01
C ALA A 265 4.86 -25.54 -12.19
N GLY A 266 6.05 -25.01 -12.51
CA GLY A 266 7.18 -25.84 -12.93
C GLY A 266 6.92 -26.52 -14.27
N SER A 267 6.83 -27.85 -14.26
CA SER A 267 6.49 -28.63 -15.47
C SER A 267 4.98 -28.91 -15.62
N MET A 268 4.18 -28.55 -14.64
CA MET A 268 2.73 -28.72 -14.70
C MET A 268 2.10 -27.57 -15.45
N HIS A 269 1.24 -27.87 -16.40
CA HIS A 269 0.40 -26.93 -17.14
C HIS A 269 -1.06 -27.22 -16.82
N THR A 270 -1.81 -26.22 -16.49
CA THR A 270 -3.24 -26.29 -16.17
C THR A 270 -3.97 -25.23 -16.98
N PRO A 271 -4.59 -25.58 -18.10
CA PRO A 271 -5.36 -24.64 -18.90
C PRO A 271 -6.72 -24.34 -18.28
N GLN A 272 -7.31 -23.22 -18.64
CA GLN A 272 -8.67 -22.79 -18.27
C GLN A 272 -8.97 -22.95 -16.77
N LEU A 273 -8.03 -22.51 -15.93
CA LEU A 273 -8.21 -22.59 -14.48
C LEU A 273 -9.31 -21.65 -14.01
N THR A 274 -10.21 -22.20 -13.22
CA THR A 274 -11.23 -21.43 -12.49
C THR A 274 -11.09 -21.72 -11.01
N VAL A 275 -11.01 -20.68 -10.20
CA VAL A 275 -10.97 -20.77 -8.74
C VAL A 275 -12.16 -20.03 -8.16
N MET A 276 -12.95 -20.72 -7.36
CA MET A 276 -14.03 -20.16 -6.56
C MET A 276 -13.69 -20.31 -5.09
N GLY A 277 -13.84 -19.23 -4.33
CA GLY A 277 -13.54 -19.23 -2.91
C GLY A 277 -14.59 -18.49 -2.10
N GLY A 278 -14.61 -18.74 -0.82
CA GLY A 278 -15.45 -18.02 0.10
C GLY A 278 -14.97 -18.12 1.54
N ALA A 279 -15.33 -17.10 2.32
CA ALA A 279 -15.03 -17.05 3.74
C ALA A 279 -16.26 -16.62 4.53
N LYS A 280 -16.57 -17.35 5.62
CA LYS A 280 -17.67 -17.06 6.54
C LYS A 280 -17.39 -17.71 7.90
N ASN A 281 -17.41 -16.91 8.98
CA ASN A 281 -17.28 -17.41 10.35
C ASN A 281 -16.08 -18.35 10.54
N ASP A 282 -14.89 -17.90 10.20
CA ASP A 282 -13.62 -18.66 10.27
C ASP A 282 -13.53 -19.88 9.34
N ARG A 283 -14.54 -20.13 8.54
CA ARG A 283 -14.51 -21.21 7.56
C ARG A 283 -14.22 -20.62 6.19
N MET A 284 -13.26 -21.23 5.52
CA MET A 284 -12.92 -20.93 4.15
C MET A 284 -13.16 -22.16 3.29
N HIS A 285 -13.62 -21.96 2.09
CA HIS A 285 -13.63 -22.97 1.06
C HIS A 285 -12.97 -22.44 -0.19
N LEU A 286 -12.29 -23.29 -0.90
CA LEU A 286 -11.68 -23.02 -2.19
C LEU A 286 -11.93 -24.21 -3.11
N SER A 287 -12.51 -23.96 -4.27
CA SER A 287 -12.66 -24.94 -5.33
C SER A 287 -11.89 -24.46 -6.55
N ALA A 288 -10.96 -25.26 -7.03
CA ALA A 288 -10.20 -25.01 -8.24
C ALA A 288 -10.56 -26.08 -9.27
N GLY A 289 -11.03 -25.66 -10.42
CA GLY A 289 -11.33 -26.51 -11.56
C GLY A 289 -10.50 -26.12 -12.76
N PHE A 290 -10.18 -27.09 -13.62
CA PHE A 290 -9.56 -26.84 -14.92
C PHE A 290 -10.24 -27.68 -15.99
N ASP A 291 -10.17 -27.18 -17.22
CA ASP A 291 -10.67 -27.86 -18.40
C ASP A 291 -9.62 -27.76 -19.51
N ASP A 292 -9.19 -28.92 -20.01
CA ASP A 292 -8.30 -29.02 -21.16
C ASP A 292 -9.05 -29.57 -22.38
N PRO A 293 -9.57 -28.67 -23.23
CA PRO A 293 -10.33 -29.09 -24.40
C PRO A 293 -9.49 -29.89 -25.43
N ALA A 294 -8.16 -29.68 -25.43
CA ALA A 294 -7.27 -30.38 -26.36
C ALA A 294 -7.11 -31.88 -26.03
N ASP A 295 -7.03 -32.18 -24.74
CA ASP A 295 -6.83 -33.55 -24.25
C ASP A 295 -8.11 -34.18 -23.66
N SER A 296 -9.25 -33.46 -23.71
CA SER A 296 -10.52 -33.90 -23.07
C SER A 296 -10.33 -34.21 -21.57
N LEU A 297 -9.42 -33.54 -20.93
CA LEU A 297 -9.08 -33.70 -19.52
C LEU A 297 -9.66 -32.58 -18.69
N SER A 298 -10.38 -32.91 -17.66
CA SER A 298 -10.86 -31.92 -16.69
C SER A 298 -10.67 -32.45 -15.27
N GLY A 299 -10.54 -31.52 -14.33
CA GLY A 299 -10.38 -31.89 -12.93
C GLY A 299 -10.90 -30.80 -12.00
N MET A 300 -11.25 -31.20 -10.78
CA MET A 300 -11.67 -30.30 -9.72
C MET A 300 -11.04 -30.69 -8.39
N LEU A 301 -10.49 -29.72 -7.69
CA LEU A 301 -9.98 -29.81 -6.33
C LEU A 301 -10.80 -28.91 -5.42
N SER A 302 -11.27 -29.44 -4.31
CA SER A 302 -11.96 -28.62 -3.30
C SER A 302 -11.25 -28.74 -1.96
N LEU A 303 -11.00 -27.62 -1.36
CA LEU A 303 -10.31 -27.47 -0.07
C LEU A 303 -11.23 -26.72 0.90
N TRP A 304 -11.27 -27.19 2.13
CA TRP A 304 -11.92 -26.48 3.24
C TRP A 304 -10.89 -26.25 4.31
N ALA A 305 -10.89 -25.06 4.85
CA ALA A 305 -10.02 -24.71 5.95
C ALA A 305 -10.82 -23.98 7.04
N ARG A 306 -10.37 -24.13 8.27
CA ARG A 306 -10.87 -23.37 9.40
C ARG A 306 -9.75 -22.63 10.06
N VAL A 307 -9.94 -21.33 10.26
CA VAL A 307 -9.07 -20.50 11.08
C VAL A 307 -9.49 -20.66 12.53
N GLY A 308 -8.54 -20.80 13.44
CA GLY A 308 -8.80 -20.90 14.87
C GLY A 308 -7.61 -20.37 15.67
N ARG A 309 -7.80 -20.36 17.00
CA ARG A 309 -6.70 -20.12 17.94
C ARG A 309 -6.52 -21.36 18.80
N ASP A 310 -5.30 -21.72 19.08
CA ASP A 310 -5.03 -22.80 20.02
C ASP A 310 -5.13 -22.32 21.48
N SER A 311 -4.88 -23.24 22.42
CA SER A 311 -4.94 -22.95 23.85
C SER A 311 -3.94 -21.89 24.34
N THR A 312 -2.92 -21.59 23.51
CA THR A 312 -1.90 -20.56 23.77
C THR A 312 -2.26 -19.22 23.11
N GLY A 313 -3.38 -19.15 22.37
CA GLY A 313 -3.80 -17.97 21.60
C GLY A 313 -3.12 -17.85 20.23
N MET A 314 -2.23 -18.79 19.84
CA MET A 314 -1.62 -18.77 18.51
C MET A 314 -2.63 -19.13 17.42
N ARG A 315 -2.55 -18.41 16.30
CA ARG A 315 -3.41 -18.62 15.15
C ARG A 315 -3.04 -19.92 14.43
N ARG A 316 -4.06 -20.74 14.12
CA ARG A 316 -3.90 -21.99 13.37
C ARG A 316 -4.90 -22.06 12.23
N VAL A 317 -4.49 -22.65 11.12
CA VAL A 317 -5.34 -23.04 10.00
C VAL A 317 -5.36 -24.57 9.97
N THR A 318 -6.55 -25.14 10.01
CA THR A 318 -6.77 -26.60 10.00
C THR A 318 -7.69 -26.99 8.86
#